data_2f5c0104a9c8024194ff959477b0c5d1
#
_entry.id   2f5c0104a9c8024194ff959477b0c5d1
#
_cell.length_a   1.000
_cell.length_b   1.000
_cell.length_c   1.000
_cell.angle_alpha   90.00
_cell.angle_beta   90.00
_cell.angle_gamma   90.00
#
_symmetry.space_group_name_H-M   'P 1'
#
loop_
_entity.id
_entity.type
_entity.pdbx_description
1 polymer ?
#
loop_
_entity_poly.entity_id
_entity_poly.type
_entity_poly.pdbx_seq_one_letter_code
_entity_poly.pdbx_strand_id
1 'polypeptide(L)'
;MPGLVFGLDRGGSCRGVVYRLAGDQVPTYFPALWDREMSTGAYLPRWINCSTEAGPVRALVFIMNRDNPAYIRALPEAELLAIVRRAAGRYGPCTDYVVQTAQALRAAGIHDARLDAIARRLEQDSHALPEGA
;
A
#
# COMPACT_ATOMS: atom_id res chain seq x y z
N MET A 1 -15.43 2.26 -10.51
CA MET A 1 -14.30 3.13 -10.85
C MET A 1 -13.05 2.59 -10.17
N PRO A 2 -11.91 2.44 -10.84
CA PRO A 2 -10.71 1.92 -10.20
C PRO A 2 -10.25 2.85 -9.09
N GLY A 3 -9.91 2.26 -7.94
CA GLY A 3 -9.34 2.96 -6.79
C GLY A 3 -7.83 3.04 -6.86
N LEU A 4 -7.24 3.61 -5.82
CA LEU A 4 -5.80 3.69 -5.64
C LEU A 4 -5.35 2.63 -4.64
N VAL A 5 -4.18 2.06 -4.87
CA VAL A 5 -3.51 1.17 -3.94
C VAL A 5 -2.14 1.75 -3.58
N PHE A 6 -1.74 1.49 -2.36
CA PHE A 6 -0.44 1.87 -1.84
C PHE A 6 0.60 0.85 -2.30
N GLY A 7 1.74 1.31 -2.83
CA GLY A 7 2.78 0.44 -3.34
C GLY A 7 4.17 0.99 -3.10
N LEU A 8 5.17 0.11 -3.14
CA LEU A 8 6.57 0.48 -3.11
C LEU A 8 7.02 0.97 -4.49
N ASP A 9 7.74 2.08 -4.52
CA ASP A 9 8.32 2.62 -5.75
C ASP A 9 9.85 2.71 -5.63
N ARG A 10 10.51 3.00 -6.74
CA ARG A 10 11.95 3.19 -6.82
C ARG A 10 12.37 4.54 -6.23
N GLY A 11 13.52 4.55 -5.56
CA GLY A 11 14.14 5.75 -5.00
C GLY A 11 13.80 5.97 -3.53
N GLY A 12 14.71 6.62 -2.83
CA GLY A 12 14.54 6.89 -1.41
C GLY A 12 14.64 5.65 -0.52
N SER A 13 14.06 5.77 0.66
CA SER A 13 13.97 4.70 1.65
C SER A 13 12.61 4.72 2.31
N CYS A 14 12.14 3.57 2.79
CA CYS A 14 10.92 3.46 3.58
C CYS A 14 11.13 2.48 4.74
N ARG A 15 10.27 2.60 5.73
CA ARG A 15 10.14 1.62 6.82
C ARG A 15 9.03 0.63 6.48
N GLY A 16 9.21 -0.60 6.91
CA GLY A 16 8.23 -1.65 6.70
C GLY A 16 8.48 -2.83 7.61
N VAL A 17 7.77 -3.91 7.35
CA VAL A 17 7.93 -5.18 8.06
C VAL A 17 8.46 -6.22 7.09
N VAL A 18 9.51 -6.92 7.48
CA VAL A 18 10.05 -8.06 6.72
C VAL A 18 9.56 -9.33 7.39
N TYR A 19 8.87 -10.15 6.63
CA TYR A 19 8.40 -11.46 7.08
C TYR A 19 9.37 -12.55 6.63
N ARG A 20 9.65 -13.49 7.54
CA ARG A 20 10.40 -14.68 7.23
C ARG A 20 9.44 -15.84 6.97
N LEU A 21 9.57 -16.44 5.80
CA LEU A 21 8.88 -17.69 5.47
C LEU A 21 9.86 -18.85 5.67
N ALA A 22 9.47 -19.85 6.46
CA ALA A 22 10.30 -21.04 6.64
C ALA A 22 10.48 -21.78 5.30
N GLY A 23 11.67 -22.34 5.07
CA GLY A 23 12.02 -22.93 3.78
C GLY A 23 11.09 -24.06 3.33
N ASP A 24 10.57 -24.86 4.26
CA ASP A 24 9.59 -25.91 4.03
C ASP A 24 8.20 -25.40 3.69
N GLN A 25 7.89 -24.15 4.06
CA GLN A 25 6.62 -23.49 3.76
C GLN A 25 6.62 -22.74 2.41
N VAL A 26 7.78 -22.46 1.84
CA VAL A 26 7.90 -21.74 0.57
C VAL A 26 7.10 -22.40 -0.56
N PRO A 27 7.19 -23.73 -0.80
CA PRO A 27 6.42 -24.37 -1.88
C PRO A 27 4.90 -24.27 -1.67
N THR A 28 4.44 -24.15 -0.44
CA THR A 28 3.01 -24.08 -0.11
C THR A 28 2.44 -22.67 -0.31
N TYR A 29 3.15 -21.61 0.14
CA TYR A 29 2.61 -20.26 0.19
C TYR A 29 3.12 -19.33 -0.89
N PHE A 30 4.36 -19.52 -1.36
CA PHE A 30 4.98 -18.61 -2.30
C PHE A 30 4.31 -18.57 -3.69
N PRO A 31 3.86 -19.69 -4.29
CA PRO A 31 3.20 -19.66 -5.59
C PRO A 31 1.96 -18.77 -5.62
N ALA A 32 1.11 -18.84 -4.59
CA ALA A 32 -0.09 -18.00 -4.49
C ALA A 32 0.25 -16.51 -4.35
N LEU A 33 1.28 -16.18 -3.56
CA LEU A 33 1.79 -14.81 -3.44
C LEU A 33 2.31 -14.31 -4.80
N TRP A 34 3.12 -15.11 -5.46
CA TRP A 34 3.69 -14.76 -6.77
C TRP A 34 2.60 -14.52 -7.81
N ASP A 35 1.62 -15.41 -7.92
CA ASP A 35 0.51 -15.26 -8.86
C ASP A 35 -0.30 -14.01 -8.58
N ARG A 36 -0.55 -13.70 -7.32
CA ARG A 36 -1.26 -12.47 -6.92
C ARG A 36 -0.53 -11.22 -7.33
N GLU A 37 0.78 -11.14 -7.08
CA GLU A 37 1.56 -9.92 -7.32
C GLU A 37 1.97 -9.77 -8.79
N MET A 38 2.15 -10.86 -9.53
CA MET A 38 2.67 -10.85 -10.89
C MET A 38 1.60 -10.90 -11.98
N SER A 39 0.35 -11.23 -11.65
CA SER A 39 -0.71 -11.48 -12.64
C SER A 39 -1.10 -10.27 -13.49
N THR A 40 -0.97 -9.06 -12.96
CA THR A 40 -1.39 -7.82 -13.64
C THR A 40 -0.26 -7.08 -14.35
N GLY A 41 0.98 -7.48 -14.13
CA GLY A 41 2.17 -6.74 -14.59
C GLY A 41 2.39 -5.39 -13.89
N ALA A 42 1.58 -5.08 -12.86
CA ALA A 42 1.68 -3.83 -12.11
C ALA A 42 2.93 -3.74 -11.25
N TYR A 43 3.54 -4.88 -10.92
CA TYR A 43 4.72 -4.97 -10.07
C TYR A 43 5.88 -5.69 -10.75
N LEU A 44 7.09 -5.38 -10.27
CA LEU A 44 8.33 -6.04 -10.64
C LEU A 44 8.96 -6.63 -9.38
N PRO A 45 9.37 -7.92 -9.39
CA PRO A 45 10.06 -8.50 -8.25
C PRO A 45 11.50 -7.98 -8.17
N ARG A 46 11.96 -7.67 -6.96
CA ARG A 46 13.33 -7.21 -6.69
C ARG A 46 13.82 -7.75 -5.36
N TRP A 47 15.09 -8.10 -5.33
CA TRP A 47 15.80 -8.37 -4.09
C TRP A 47 16.44 -7.08 -3.58
N ILE A 48 16.13 -6.71 -2.35
CA ILE A 48 16.68 -5.52 -1.69
C ILE A 48 17.32 -5.89 -0.36
N ASN A 49 18.27 -5.06 0.07
CA ASN A 49 18.85 -5.17 1.40
C ASN A 49 18.04 -4.33 2.38
N CYS A 50 17.62 -4.95 3.47
CA CYS A 50 16.87 -4.31 4.55
C CYS A 50 17.73 -4.31 5.81
N SER A 51 17.74 -3.20 6.53
CA SER A 51 18.34 -3.12 7.88
C SER A 51 17.25 -3.46 8.90
N THR A 52 17.54 -4.41 9.78
CA THR A 52 16.66 -4.81 10.87
C THR A 52 17.41 -4.73 12.21
N GLU A 53 16.69 -4.81 13.32
CA GLU A 53 17.30 -4.87 14.66
C GLU A 53 18.20 -6.11 14.82
N ALA A 54 17.89 -7.20 14.14
CA ALA A 54 18.69 -8.42 14.13
C ALA A 54 19.85 -8.40 13.12
N GLY A 55 20.06 -7.27 12.41
CA GLY A 55 21.08 -7.10 11.39
C GLY A 55 20.49 -7.01 9.97
N PRO A 56 21.37 -6.92 8.94
CA PRO A 56 20.92 -6.80 7.56
C PRO A 56 20.32 -8.12 7.06
N VAL A 57 19.22 -8.02 6.31
CA VAL A 57 18.59 -9.16 5.64
C VAL A 57 18.35 -8.81 4.18
N ARG A 58 18.36 -9.82 3.31
CA ARG A 58 17.95 -9.67 1.91
C ARG A 58 16.51 -10.12 1.76
N ALA A 59 15.66 -9.22 1.28
CA ALA A 59 14.23 -9.47 1.14
C ALA A 59 13.78 -9.37 -0.32
N LEU A 60 12.83 -10.22 -0.70
CA LEU A 60 12.11 -10.09 -1.96
C LEU A 60 10.99 -9.07 -1.75
N VAL A 61 10.91 -8.09 -2.65
CA VAL A 61 9.85 -7.08 -2.68
C VAL A 61 9.26 -6.97 -4.07
N PHE A 62 8.03 -6.51 -4.13
CA PHE A 62 7.33 -6.21 -5.38
C PHE A 62 7.20 -4.69 -5.49
N ILE A 63 7.99 -4.10 -6.39
CA ILE A 63 7.98 -2.65 -6.63
C ILE A 63 7.08 -2.31 -7.81
N MET A 64 6.54 -1.10 -7.82
CA MET A 64 5.69 -0.63 -8.91
C MET A 64 6.43 -0.64 -10.25
N ASN A 65 5.77 -1.19 -11.26
CA ASN A 65 6.22 -1.13 -12.65
C ASN A 65 5.76 0.18 -13.27
N ARG A 66 6.69 1.13 -13.45
CA ARG A 66 6.40 2.47 -13.99
C ARG A 66 5.98 2.46 -15.46
N ASP A 67 6.23 1.37 -16.17
CA ASP A 67 5.82 1.20 -17.57
C ASP A 67 4.41 0.60 -17.70
N ASN A 68 3.82 0.16 -16.58
CA ASN A 68 2.46 -0.34 -16.58
C ASN A 68 1.45 0.81 -16.64
N PRO A 69 0.38 0.74 -17.48
CA PRO A 69 -0.64 1.78 -17.58
C PRO A 69 -1.37 2.12 -16.27
N ALA A 70 -1.38 1.19 -15.32
CA ALA A 70 -1.97 1.41 -14.00
C ALA A 70 -1.06 2.22 -13.04
N TYR A 71 0.20 2.49 -13.43
CA TYR A 71 1.09 3.30 -12.62
C TYR A 71 0.64 4.76 -12.60
N ILE A 72 0.44 5.29 -11.41
CA ILE A 72 0.06 6.69 -11.20
C ILE A 72 1.22 7.43 -10.55
N ARG A 73 1.66 8.48 -11.20
CA ARG A 73 2.66 9.41 -10.65
C ARG A 73 2.08 10.18 -9.46
N ALA A 74 2.95 10.89 -8.73
CA ALA A 74 2.50 11.73 -7.64
C ALA A 74 1.44 12.74 -8.13
N LEU A 75 0.25 12.68 -7.52
CA LEU A 75 -0.86 13.57 -7.80
C LEU A 75 -0.91 14.70 -6.77
N PRO A 76 -1.44 15.87 -7.11
CA PRO A 76 -1.83 16.86 -6.13
C PRO A 76 -2.84 16.26 -5.12
N GLU A 77 -2.74 16.68 -3.86
CA GLU A 77 -3.57 16.11 -2.78
C GLU A 77 -5.08 16.20 -3.08
N ALA A 78 -5.54 17.32 -3.61
CA ALA A 78 -6.95 17.51 -3.94
C ALA A 78 -7.47 16.51 -4.99
N GLU A 79 -6.64 16.21 -5.99
CA GLU A 79 -6.98 15.24 -7.04
C GLU A 79 -6.98 13.81 -6.49
N LEU A 80 -6.00 13.47 -5.67
CA LEU A 80 -5.91 12.18 -5.00
C LEU A 80 -7.13 11.94 -4.10
N LEU A 81 -7.51 12.91 -3.28
CA LEU A 81 -8.72 12.85 -2.44
C LEU A 81 -9.99 12.67 -3.27
N ALA A 82 -10.11 13.38 -4.40
CA ALA A 82 -11.27 13.25 -5.28
C ALA A 82 -11.39 11.83 -5.86
N ILE A 83 -10.27 11.19 -6.20
CA ILE A 83 -10.26 9.80 -6.69
C ILE A 83 -10.66 8.85 -5.56
N VAL A 84 -10.03 8.96 -4.39
CA VAL A 84 -10.27 8.09 -3.25
C VAL A 84 -11.73 8.14 -2.80
N ARG A 85 -12.34 9.33 -2.73
CA ARG A 85 -13.75 9.52 -2.32
C ARG A 85 -14.74 8.87 -3.28
N ARG A 86 -14.44 8.79 -4.56
CA ARG A 86 -15.34 8.25 -5.60
C ARG A 86 -15.13 6.78 -5.89
N ALA A 87 -14.00 6.23 -5.51
CA ALA A 87 -13.64 4.87 -5.82
C ALA A 87 -14.19 3.88 -4.81
N ALA A 88 -14.80 2.82 -5.32
CA ALA A 88 -15.13 1.63 -4.55
C ALA A 88 -14.69 0.41 -5.35
N GLY A 89 -14.01 -0.50 -4.71
CA GLY A 89 -13.50 -1.72 -5.29
C GLY A 89 -14.20 -2.97 -4.76
N ARG A 90 -13.67 -4.14 -5.11
CA ARG A 90 -14.18 -5.46 -4.70
C ARG A 90 -14.26 -5.62 -3.18
N TYR A 91 -13.40 -4.94 -2.43
CA TYR A 91 -13.27 -5.05 -0.98
C TYR A 91 -13.86 -3.84 -0.23
N GLY A 92 -14.65 -3.02 -0.90
CA GLY A 92 -15.29 -1.86 -0.31
C GLY A 92 -14.77 -0.50 -0.80
N PRO A 93 -15.15 0.57 -0.12
CA PRO A 93 -14.73 1.93 -0.45
C PRO A 93 -13.21 2.11 -0.36
N CYS A 94 -12.64 2.88 -1.28
CA CYS A 94 -11.21 3.19 -1.27
C CYS A 94 -10.82 4.04 -0.04
N THR A 95 -11.75 4.83 0.49
CA THR A 95 -11.58 5.57 1.74
C THR A 95 -11.21 4.66 2.91
N ASP A 96 -11.93 3.55 3.06
CA ASP A 96 -11.68 2.59 4.14
C ASP A 96 -10.30 1.97 4.01
N TYR A 97 -9.90 1.61 2.78
CA TYR A 97 -8.57 1.10 2.51
C TYR A 97 -7.47 2.07 2.93
N VAL A 98 -7.60 3.36 2.57
CA VAL A 98 -6.60 4.39 2.91
C VAL A 98 -6.52 4.61 4.42
N VAL A 99 -7.66 4.74 5.10
CA VAL A 99 -7.72 4.94 6.55
C VAL A 99 -7.14 3.73 7.30
N GLN A 100 -7.55 2.52 6.94
CA GLN A 100 -7.03 1.29 7.55
C GLN A 100 -5.53 1.10 7.32
N THR A 101 -5.04 1.45 6.13
CA THR A 101 -3.60 1.40 5.83
C THR A 101 -2.82 2.38 6.71
N ALA A 102 -3.29 3.62 6.87
CA ALA A 102 -2.67 4.60 7.76
C ALA A 102 -2.66 4.13 9.21
N GLN A 103 -3.76 3.55 9.68
CA GLN A 103 -3.88 2.99 11.03
C GLN A 103 -2.91 1.83 11.25
N ALA A 104 -2.80 0.92 10.29
CA ALA A 104 -1.89 -0.22 10.37
C ALA A 104 -0.42 0.22 10.42
N LEU A 105 -0.03 1.22 9.63
CA LEU A 105 1.33 1.78 9.68
C LEU A 105 1.63 2.43 11.03
N ARG A 106 0.69 3.22 11.57
CA ARG A 106 0.85 3.82 12.90
C ARG A 106 1.00 2.76 13.99
N ALA A 107 0.19 1.70 13.96
CA ALA A 107 0.27 0.58 14.90
C ALA A 107 1.62 -0.14 14.81
N ALA A 108 2.25 -0.19 13.64
CA ALA A 108 3.59 -0.72 13.42
C ALA A 108 4.72 0.27 13.76
N GLY A 109 4.40 1.47 14.27
CA GLY A 109 5.38 2.53 14.55
C GLY A 109 5.98 3.18 13.31
N ILE A 110 5.33 3.04 12.16
CA ILE A 110 5.76 3.61 10.88
C ILE A 110 5.00 4.91 10.65
N HIS A 111 5.74 6.00 10.45
CA HIS A 111 5.16 7.32 10.20
C HIS A 111 5.27 7.68 8.72
N ASP A 112 4.13 7.88 8.07
CA ASP A 112 4.01 8.42 6.72
C ASP A 112 3.15 9.69 6.78
N ALA A 113 3.81 10.85 6.78
CA ALA A 113 3.15 12.14 6.96
C ALA A 113 2.10 12.43 5.88
N ARG A 114 2.35 12.02 4.64
CA ARG A 114 1.43 12.25 3.53
C ARG A 114 0.18 11.38 3.64
N LEU A 115 0.37 10.10 3.92
CA LEU A 115 -0.74 9.17 4.10
C LEU A 115 -1.57 9.55 5.33
N ASP A 116 -0.92 9.94 6.42
CA ASP A 116 -1.59 10.41 7.64
C ASP A 116 -2.43 11.67 7.40
N ALA A 117 -1.93 12.62 6.61
CA ALA A 117 -2.67 13.83 6.27
C ALA A 117 -3.93 13.51 5.44
N ILE A 118 -3.81 12.61 4.46
CA ILE A 118 -4.92 12.16 3.63
C ILE A 118 -5.96 11.42 4.48
N ALA A 119 -5.53 10.47 5.32
CA ALA A 119 -6.42 9.71 6.18
C ALA A 119 -7.22 10.61 7.12
N ARG A 120 -6.58 11.60 7.77
CA ARG A 120 -7.27 12.57 8.64
C ARG A 120 -8.36 13.36 7.90
N ARG A 121 -8.10 13.79 6.66
CA ARG A 121 -9.11 14.49 5.86
C ARG A 121 -10.30 13.60 5.54
N LEU A 122 -10.07 12.33 5.20
CA LEU A 122 -11.13 11.37 4.93
C LEU A 122 -11.96 11.06 6.18
N GLU A 123 -11.32 10.95 7.34
CA GLU A 123 -11.97 10.75 8.63
C GLU A 123 -12.87 11.96 9.01
N GLN A 124 -12.38 13.18 8.77
CA GLN A 124 -13.17 14.42 9.02
C GLN A 124 -14.42 14.48 8.14
N ASP A 125 -14.33 14.10 6.88
CA ASP A 125 -15.48 14.06 5.97
C ASP A 125 -16.55 13.07 6.44
N SER A 126 -16.13 11.92 6.99
CA SER A 126 -17.06 10.92 7.51
C SER A 126 -17.84 11.38 8.74
N HIS A 127 -17.25 12.28 9.54
CA HIS A 127 -17.93 12.87 10.71
C HIS A 127 -18.77 14.11 10.36
N ALA A 128 -18.57 14.68 9.17
CA ALA A 128 -19.30 15.87 8.72
C ALA A 128 -20.64 15.54 8.03
N LEU A 129 -20.91 14.26 7.75
CA LEU A 129 -22.22 13.84 7.26
C LEU A 129 -23.18 13.76 8.46
N PRO A 130 -24.27 14.54 8.50
CA PRO A 130 -25.25 14.48 9.58
C PRO A 130 -25.87 13.08 9.62
N GLU A 131 -25.93 12.49 10.81
CA GLU A 131 -26.77 11.34 11.06
C GLU A 131 -28.22 11.75 10.79
N GLY A 132 -28.79 11.23 9.73
CA GLY A 132 -30.24 11.25 9.55
C GLY A 132 -30.75 12.20 8.46
N ALA A 133 -31.00 11.62 7.33
CA ALA A 133 -32.19 11.95 6.54
C ALA A 133 -32.79 10.65 6.04
#